data_dad2fbad3e1aaceb11cdc88ce23104cf
#
_entry.id   dad2fbad3e1aaceb11cdc88ce23104cf
#
_cell.length_a   1.000
_cell.length_b   1.000
_cell.length_c   1.000
_cell.angle_alpha   90.00
_cell.angle_beta   90.00
_cell.angle_gamma   90.00
#
_symmetry.space_group_name_H-M   'P 1'
#
loop_
_entity.id
_entity.type
_entity.pdbx_description
1 polymer ?
#
loop_
_entity_poly.entity_id
_entity_poly.type
_entity_poly.pdbx_seq_one_letter_code
_entity_poly.pdbx_strand_id
1 'polypeptide(L)'
;MLDKFDNLFHAARTGDISLLQKLLNDQIEINIQDNRGYTPLIIACYNGQTEAASKLMEAQADVNAQDFGGNTALMGVSFKGYADIAEMLIAHGADLNMQHGNGGTALMFASLFGRNELVKILLKHGADTSIRDKRGLTALDLAIQQGNEPAIEMLQLL
;
A
#
# COMPACT_ATOMS: atom_id res chain seq x y z
N MET A 1 -19.53 19.04 -15.30
CA MET A 1 -19.12 19.25 -13.89
C MET A 1 -18.80 17.88 -13.33
N LEU A 2 -17.57 17.67 -12.85
CA LEU A 2 -17.21 16.40 -12.24
C LEU A 2 -18.09 16.16 -11.00
N ASP A 3 -18.54 14.92 -10.84
CA ASP A 3 -19.21 14.48 -9.62
C ASP A 3 -18.29 14.70 -8.41
N LYS A 4 -18.87 14.83 -7.21
CA LYS A 4 -18.09 14.98 -5.97
C LYS A 4 -17.14 13.80 -5.72
N PHE A 5 -17.49 12.60 -6.16
CA PHE A 5 -16.64 11.42 -6.08
C PHE A 5 -15.49 11.47 -7.08
N ASP A 6 -15.74 11.92 -8.32
CA ASP A 6 -14.68 12.17 -9.29
C ASP A 6 -13.67 13.18 -8.76
N ASN A 7 -14.15 14.23 -8.09
CA ASN A 7 -13.30 15.23 -7.44
C ASN A 7 -12.47 14.62 -6.29
N LEU A 8 -13.02 13.67 -5.53
CA LEU A 8 -12.28 12.99 -4.46
C LEU A 8 -11.15 12.13 -5.04
N PHE A 9 -11.43 11.35 -6.07
CA PHE A 9 -10.39 10.57 -6.75
C PHE A 9 -9.34 11.46 -7.42
N HIS A 10 -9.75 12.59 -8.01
CA HIS A 10 -8.83 13.56 -8.57
C HIS A 10 -7.91 14.16 -7.50
N ALA A 11 -8.47 14.65 -6.40
CA ALA A 11 -7.70 15.22 -5.29
C ALA A 11 -6.71 14.19 -4.69
N ALA A 12 -7.13 12.94 -4.53
CA ALA A 12 -6.27 11.87 -4.06
C ALA A 12 -5.10 11.59 -5.03
N ARG A 13 -5.37 11.59 -6.34
CA ARG A 13 -4.38 11.31 -7.38
C ARG A 13 -3.36 12.42 -7.54
N THR A 14 -3.80 13.66 -7.47
CA THR A 14 -2.96 14.84 -7.74
C THR A 14 -2.35 15.46 -6.49
N GLY A 15 -2.85 15.07 -5.30
CA GLY A 15 -2.45 15.69 -4.04
C GLY A 15 -3.04 17.09 -3.85
N ASP A 16 -4.20 17.39 -4.45
CA ASP A 16 -4.89 18.67 -4.24
C ASP A 16 -5.48 18.72 -2.82
N ILE A 17 -4.67 19.20 -1.89
CA ILE A 17 -5.02 19.21 -0.47
C ILE A 17 -6.18 20.17 -0.19
N SER A 18 -6.25 21.28 -0.91
CA SER A 18 -7.32 22.28 -0.75
C SER A 18 -8.69 21.67 -1.09
N LEU A 19 -8.76 21.00 -2.24
CA LEU A 19 -9.96 20.31 -2.68
C LEU A 19 -10.30 19.14 -1.75
N LEU A 20 -9.29 18.32 -1.39
CA LEU A 20 -9.47 17.21 -0.46
C LEU A 20 -10.06 17.66 0.87
N GLN A 21 -9.48 18.70 1.48
CA GLN A 21 -9.95 19.22 2.76
C GLN A 21 -11.41 19.71 2.69
N LYS A 22 -11.77 20.40 1.61
CA LYS A 22 -13.16 20.81 1.38
C LYS A 22 -14.11 19.61 1.34
N LEU A 23 -13.76 18.57 0.58
CA LEU A 23 -14.58 17.37 0.46
C LEU A 23 -14.71 16.62 1.79
N LEU A 24 -13.63 16.55 2.58
CA LEU A 24 -13.65 15.94 3.91
C LEU A 24 -14.53 16.72 4.88
N ASN A 25 -14.51 18.05 4.83
CA ASN A 25 -15.39 18.90 5.65
C ASN A 25 -16.86 18.72 5.28
N ASP A 26 -17.16 18.40 4.03
CA ASP A 26 -18.52 18.08 3.56
C ASP A 26 -18.96 16.65 3.90
N GLN A 27 -18.19 15.91 4.72
CA GLN A 27 -18.46 14.54 5.17
C GLN A 27 -18.71 13.56 4.03
N ILE A 28 -17.93 13.65 2.96
CA ILE A 28 -18.02 12.73 1.84
C ILE A 28 -17.69 11.29 2.27
N GLU A 29 -18.36 10.29 1.67
CA GLU A 29 -17.96 8.88 1.82
C GLU A 29 -16.56 8.66 1.24
N ILE A 30 -15.58 8.36 2.10
CA ILE A 30 -14.16 8.30 1.72
C ILE A 30 -13.66 6.92 1.31
N ASN A 31 -14.44 5.87 1.58
CA ASN A 31 -14.07 4.48 1.26
C ASN A 31 -14.73 3.97 -0.03
N ILE A 32 -15.25 4.88 -0.85
CA ILE A 32 -15.80 4.51 -2.15
C ILE A 32 -14.74 3.88 -3.04
N GLN A 33 -15.18 3.01 -3.93
CA GLN A 33 -14.30 2.34 -4.89
C GLN A 33 -14.68 2.74 -6.32
N ASP A 34 -13.66 2.94 -7.14
CA ASP A 34 -13.84 3.15 -8.58
C ASP A 34 -14.13 1.81 -9.31
N ASN A 35 -14.19 1.85 -10.63
CA ASN A 35 -14.45 0.66 -11.46
C ASN A 35 -13.34 -0.42 -11.43
N ARG A 36 -12.24 -0.17 -10.75
CA ARG A 36 -11.14 -1.13 -10.49
C ARG A 36 -11.06 -1.52 -9.02
N GLY A 37 -11.93 -0.97 -8.18
CA GLY A 37 -11.92 -1.16 -6.74
C GLY A 37 -10.92 -0.28 -6.00
N TYR A 38 -10.31 0.71 -6.65
CA TYR A 38 -9.39 1.62 -5.98
C TYR A 38 -10.16 2.58 -5.09
N THR A 39 -9.74 2.68 -3.82
CA THR A 39 -10.21 3.72 -2.91
C THR A 39 -9.37 4.99 -3.08
N PRO A 40 -9.86 6.15 -2.63
CA PRO A 40 -9.04 7.37 -2.61
C PRO A 40 -7.70 7.19 -1.90
N LEU A 41 -7.66 6.44 -0.80
CA LEU A 41 -6.42 6.15 -0.08
C LEU A 41 -5.44 5.30 -0.92
N ILE A 42 -5.93 4.24 -1.56
CA ILE A 42 -5.09 3.42 -2.46
C ILE A 42 -4.48 4.31 -3.56
N ILE A 43 -5.28 5.19 -4.16
CA ILE A 43 -4.82 6.10 -5.22
C ILE A 43 -3.77 7.10 -4.70
N ALA A 44 -4.03 7.75 -3.56
CA ALA A 44 -3.08 8.69 -2.97
C ALA A 44 -1.75 8.01 -2.65
N CYS A 45 -1.78 6.84 -2.03
CA CYS A 45 -0.59 6.07 -1.67
C CYS A 45 0.21 5.64 -2.91
N TYR A 46 -0.45 5.09 -3.93
CA TYR A 46 0.21 4.62 -5.14
C TYR A 46 0.85 5.76 -5.95
N ASN A 47 0.28 6.97 -5.88
CA ASN A 47 0.80 8.15 -6.54
C ASN A 47 1.80 8.96 -5.67
N GLY A 48 2.16 8.46 -4.50
CA GLY A 48 3.14 9.12 -3.63
C GLY A 48 2.64 10.45 -3.03
N GLN A 49 1.33 10.63 -2.93
CA GLN A 49 0.71 11.84 -2.39
C GLN A 49 0.64 11.73 -0.86
N THR A 50 1.79 11.95 -0.22
CA THR A 50 1.99 11.71 1.22
C THR A 50 1.02 12.49 2.09
N GLU A 51 0.83 13.78 1.83
CA GLU A 51 -0.08 14.63 2.61
C GLU A 51 -1.55 14.24 2.40
N ALA A 52 -1.95 13.92 1.15
CA ALA A 52 -3.30 13.46 0.87
C ALA A 52 -3.59 12.11 1.55
N ALA A 53 -2.62 11.18 1.52
CA ALA A 53 -2.73 9.92 2.23
C ALA A 53 -2.87 10.12 3.74
N SER A 54 -2.07 11.01 4.34
CA SER A 54 -2.18 11.37 5.77
C SER A 54 -3.56 11.89 6.12
N LYS A 55 -4.08 12.85 5.37
CA LYS A 55 -5.42 13.42 5.61
C LYS A 55 -6.54 12.39 5.47
N LEU A 56 -6.44 11.49 4.51
CA LEU A 56 -7.41 10.41 4.35
C LEU A 56 -7.36 9.43 5.54
N MET A 57 -6.18 9.06 6.02
CA MET A 57 -6.03 8.22 7.21
C MET A 57 -6.53 8.90 8.49
N GLU A 58 -6.24 10.18 8.66
CA GLU A 58 -6.79 10.99 9.77
C GLU A 58 -8.33 11.05 9.75
N ALA A 59 -8.92 11.05 8.55
CA ALA A 59 -10.36 10.99 8.33
C ALA A 59 -10.93 9.56 8.41
N GLN A 60 -10.16 8.60 8.92
CA GLN A 60 -10.56 7.20 9.14
C GLN A 60 -10.78 6.40 7.84
N ALA A 61 -10.04 6.69 6.78
CA ALA A 61 -10.02 5.83 5.61
C ALA A 61 -9.58 4.40 5.97
N ASP A 62 -10.21 3.40 5.36
CA ASP A 62 -9.86 1.99 5.59
C ASP A 62 -8.50 1.68 4.97
N VAL A 63 -7.48 1.54 5.82
CA VAL A 63 -6.09 1.25 5.41
C VAL A 63 -5.92 -0.16 4.84
N ASN A 64 -6.86 -1.06 5.12
CA ASN A 64 -6.83 -2.46 4.68
C ASN A 64 -7.80 -2.73 3.50
N ALA A 65 -8.41 -1.71 2.93
CA ALA A 65 -9.24 -1.87 1.74
C ALA A 65 -8.44 -2.50 0.61
N GLN A 66 -9.07 -3.43 -0.10
CA GLN A 66 -8.47 -4.12 -1.24
C GLN A 66 -9.17 -3.68 -2.52
N ASP A 67 -8.40 -3.44 -3.58
CA ASP A 67 -8.94 -3.31 -4.93
C ASP A 67 -9.53 -4.64 -5.44
N PHE A 68 -10.07 -4.67 -6.64
CA PHE A 68 -10.67 -5.90 -7.19
C PHE A 68 -9.62 -6.98 -7.54
N GLY A 69 -8.34 -6.64 -7.56
CA GLY A 69 -7.23 -7.61 -7.63
C GLY A 69 -6.76 -8.10 -6.26
N GLY A 70 -7.33 -7.58 -5.18
CA GLY A 70 -6.93 -7.89 -3.81
C GLY A 70 -5.75 -7.06 -3.30
N ASN A 71 -5.31 -6.03 -4.03
CA ASN A 71 -4.18 -5.21 -3.62
C ASN A 71 -4.60 -4.18 -2.55
N THR A 72 -3.77 -4.03 -1.52
CA THR A 72 -3.90 -2.98 -0.50
C THR A 72 -3.01 -1.78 -0.85
N ALA A 73 -3.24 -0.66 -0.15
CA ALA A 73 -2.35 0.51 -0.23
C ALA A 73 -0.90 0.14 0.13
N LEU A 74 -0.70 -0.70 1.17
CA LEU A 74 0.64 -1.14 1.60
C LEU A 74 1.36 -1.94 0.51
N MET A 75 0.67 -2.81 -0.22
CA MET A 75 1.25 -3.52 -1.38
C MET A 75 1.66 -2.54 -2.47
N GLY A 76 0.84 -1.54 -2.77
CA GLY A 76 1.14 -0.51 -3.76
C GLY A 76 2.39 0.29 -3.43
N VAL A 77 2.54 0.76 -2.20
CA VAL A 77 3.74 1.50 -1.77
C VAL A 77 4.97 0.60 -1.66
N SER A 78 4.78 -0.68 -1.37
CA SER A 78 5.87 -1.66 -1.36
C SER A 78 6.39 -1.95 -2.76
N PHE A 79 5.53 -1.92 -3.76
CA PHE A 79 5.93 -1.96 -5.18
C PHE A 79 6.67 -0.68 -5.59
N LYS A 80 6.16 0.48 -5.21
CA LYS A 80 6.72 1.80 -5.58
C LYS A 80 7.99 2.18 -4.81
N GLY A 81 8.14 1.70 -3.57
CA GLY A 81 9.26 2.04 -2.69
C GLY A 81 9.03 3.29 -1.83
N TYR A 82 7.78 3.65 -1.54
CA TYR A 82 7.45 4.82 -0.72
C TYR A 82 7.48 4.50 0.77
N ALA A 83 8.68 4.56 1.36
CA ALA A 83 8.93 4.17 2.74
C ALA A 83 8.13 5.00 3.76
N ASP A 84 8.06 6.32 3.58
CA ASP A 84 7.34 7.21 4.50
C ASP A 84 5.83 6.88 4.55
N ILE A 85 5.23 6.60 3.38
CA ILE A 85 3.81 6.23 3.31
C ILE A 85 3.59 4.86 3.92
N ALA A 86 4.52 3.91 3.71
CA ALA A 86 4.44 2.59 4.33
C ALA A 86 4.43 2.68 5.87
N GLU A 87 5.34 3.45 6.46
CA GLU A 87 5.36 3.68 7.91
C GLU A 87 4.06 4.32 8.41
N MET A 88 3.49 5.28 7.68
CA MET A 88 2.20 5.87 8.04
C MET A 88 1.05 4.87 7.98
N LEU A 89 0.99 4.04 6.94
CA LEU A 89 -0.03 2.99 6.81
C LEU A 89 0.06 2.00 7.97
N ILE A 90 1.28 1.56 8.33
CA ILE A 90 1.52 0.65 9.43
C ILE A 90 1.10 1.29 10.77
N ALA A 91 1.44 2.56 10.98
CA ALA A 91 1.04 3.30 12.18
C ALA A 91 -0.50 3.43 12.32
N HIS A 92 -1.23 3.42 11.20
CA HIS A 92 -2.69 3.44 11.18
C HIS A 92 -3.34 2.04 11.12
N GLY A 93 -2.58 0.97 11.36
CA GLY A 93 -3.10 -0.38 11.51
C GLY A 93 -3.17 -1.19 10.21
N ALA A 94 -2.33 -0.88 9.22
CA ALA A 94 -2.24 -1.72 8.02
C ALA A 94 -1.82 -3.15 8.38
N ASP A 95 -2.56 -4.14 7.89
CA ASP A 95 -2.22 -5.55 8.02
C ASP A 95 -1.08 -5.87 7.04
N LEU A 96 0.07 -6.29 7.59
CA LEU A 96 1.28 -6.60 6.83
C LEU A 96 1.15 -7.86 5.98
N ASN A 97 0.23 -8.75 6.34
CA ASN A 97 0.17 -10.12 5.86
C ASN A 97 -1.00 -10.39 4.91
N MET A 98 -1.77 -9.36 4.53
CA MET A 98 -2.80 -9.52 3.51
C MET A 98 -2.20 -10.00 2.20
N GLN A 99 -2.96 -10.82 1.50
CA GLN A 99 -2.55 -11.41 0.21
C GLN A 99 -3.48 -10.91 -0.91
N HIS A 100 -2.90 -10.51 -2.03
CA HIS A 100 -3.68 -10.20 -3.22
C HIS A 100 -4.15 -11.49 -3.94
N GLY A 101 -4.84 -11.35 -5.07
CA GLY A 101 -5.44 -12.46 -5.80
C GLY A 101 -4.50 -13.62 -6.16
N ASN A 102 -3.20 -13.38 -6.36
CA ASN A 102 -2.18 -14.41 -6.60
C ASN A 102 -1.42 -14.84 -5.34
N GLY A 103 -1.87 -14.39 -4.16
CA GLY A 103 -1.31 -14.78 -2.87
C GLY A 103 -0.09 -13.98 -2.43
N GLY A 104 0.33 -12.96 -3.18
CA GLY A 104 1.47 -12.12 -2.81
C GLY A 104 1.15 -11.16 -1.67
N THR A 105 2.15 -10.92 -0.81
CA THR A 105 2.11 -9.94 0.30
C THR A 105 2.93 -8.69 -0.04
N ALA A 106 2.79 -7.64 0.79
CA ALA A 106 3.62 -6.44 0.67
C ALA A 106 5.13 -6.76 0.72
N LEU A 107 5.54 -7.67 1.61
CA LEU A 107 6.94 -8.12 1.72
C LEU A 107 7.43 -8.79 0.43
N MET A 108 6.59 -9.58 -0.22
CA MET A 108 6.92 -10.19 -1.51
C MET A 108 7.11 -9.15 -2.60
N PHE A 109 6.24 -8.13 -2.68
CA PHE A 109 6.41 -7.02 -3.62
C PHE A 109 7.72 -6.28 -3.40
N ALA A 110 8.02 -5.93 -2.15
CA ALA A 110 9.26 -5.23 -1.81
C ALA A 110 10.50 -6.05 -2.20
N SER A 111 10.49 -7.35 -1.93
CA SER A 111 11.59 -8.28 -2.24
C SER A 111 11.77 -8.46 -3.74
N LEU A 112 10.66 -8.62 -4.48
CA LEU A 112 10.66 -8.83 -5.93
C LEU A 112 11.15 -7.59 -6.70
N PHE A 113 10.77 -6.39 -6.25
CA PHE A 113 11.06 -5.15 -6.96
C PHE A 113 12.25 -4.36 -6.38
N GLY A 114 13.06 -4.99 -5.53
CA GLY A 114 14.29 -4.39 -5.00
C GLY A 114 14.07 -3.20 -4.06
N ARG A 115 12.92 -3.14 -3.38
CA ARG A 115 12.58 -2.07 -2.45
C ARG A 115 13.09 -2.41 -1.05
N ASN A 116 14.41 -2.43 -0.89
CA ASN A 116 15.07 -2.99 0.28
C ASN A 116 14.78 -2.22 1.58
N GLU A 117 14.53 -0.92 1.50
CA GLU A 117 14.07 -0.14 2.66
C GLU A 117 12.69 -0.62 3.12
N LEU A 118 11.79 -0.93 2.18
CA LEU A 118 10.48 -1.52 2.50
C LEU A 118 10.62 -2.93 3.09
N VAL A 119 11.54 -3.76 2.58
CA VAL A 119 11.83 -5.07 3.19
C VAL A 119 12.21 -4.89 4.66
N LYS A 120 13.13 -3.97 4.94
CA LYS A 120 13.58 -3.67 6.31
C LYS A 120 12.44 -3.18 7.21
N ILE A 121 11.61 -2.24 6.72
CA ILE A 121 10.47 -1.70 7.46
C ILE A 121 9.48 -2.82 7.78
N LEU A 122 9.08 -3.62 6.79
CA LEU A 122 8.09 -4.68 6.97
C LEU A 122 8.59 -5.75 7.94
N LEU A 123 9.87 -6.15 7.88
CA LEU A 123 10.46 -7.09 8.82
C LEU A 123 10.53 -6.52 10.24
N LYS A 124 10.93 -5.26 10.39
CA LYS A 124 10.95 -4.56 11.67
C LYS A 124 9.58 -4.57 12.37
N HIS A 125 8.50 -4.47 11.59
CA HIS A 125 7.14 -4.49 12.11
C HIS A 125 6.52 -5.89 12.18
N GLY A 126 7.28 -6.94 11.90
CA GLY A 126 6.88 -8.33 12.13
C GLY A 126 6.09 -8.96 10.98
N ALA A 127 6.32 -8.55 9.75
CA ALA A 127 5.73 -9.23 8.58
C ALA A 127 6.07 -10.72 8.58
N ASP A 128 5.09 -11.57 8.29
CA ASP A 128 5.25 -13.03 8.25
C ASP A 128 6.01 -13.45 6.99
N THR A 129 7.22 -13.95 7.18
CA THR A 129 8.10 -14.40 6.10
C THR A 129 7.76 -15.78 5.56
N SER A 130 6.90 -16.54 6.24
CA SER A 130 6.53 -17.90 5.89
C SER A 130 5.38 -18.00 4.87
N ILE A 131 4.68 -16.89 4.63
CA ILE A 131 3.56 -16.86 3.69
C ILE A 131 4.05 -17.22 2.28
N ARG A 132 3.25 -18.01 1.57
CA ARG A 132 3.53 -18.44 0.20
C ARG A 132 2.47 -17.91 -0.76
N ASP A 133 2.90 -17.48 -1.92
CA ASP A 133 1.98 -17.14 -3.02
C ASP A 133 1.37 -18.41 -3.63
N LYS A 134 0.51 -18.26 -4.63
CA LYS A 134 -0.15 -19.40 -5.31
C LYS A 134 0.82 -20.34 -6.05
N ARG A 135 2.05 -19.89 -6.30
CA ARG A 135 3.13 -20.72 -6.87
C ARG A 135 3.93 -21.44 -5.79
N GLY A 136 3.61 -21.21 -4.50
CA GLY A 136 4.34 -21.77 -3.37
C GLY A 136 5.60 -20.99 -2.99
N LEU A 137 5.81 -19.79 -3.52
CA LEU A 137 7.01 -18.99 -3.31
C LEU A 137 6.85 -18.05 -2.10
N THR A 138 7.91 -17.97 -1.28
CA THR A 138 8.04 -16.99 -0.19
C THR A 138 8.72 -15.71 -0.68
N ALA A 139 8.75 -14.68 0.17
CA ALA A 139 9.50 -13.45 -0.11
C ALA A 139 11.01 -13.74 -0.34
N LEU A 140 11.59 -14.69 0.41
CA LEU A 140 12.97 -15.12 0.21
C LEU A 140 13.18 -15.77 -1.16
N ASP A 141 12.29 -16.65 -1.58
CA ASP A 141 12.36 -17.28 -2.90
C ASP A 141 12.34 -16.23 -4.02
N LEU A 142 11.49 -15.21 -3.89
CA LEU A 142 11.40 -14.11 -4.86
C LEU A 142 12.67 -13.24 -4.87
N ALA A 143 13.23 -12.95 -3.70
CA ALA A 143 14.50 -12.22 -3.59
C ALA A 143 15.65 -12.99 -4.26
N ILE A 144 15.71 -14.31 -4.07
CA ILE A 144 16.71 -15.19 -4.72
C ILE A 144 16.54 -15.16 -6.23
N GLN A 145 15.32 -15.31 -6.73
CA GLN A 145 15.03 -15.28 -8.18
C GLN A 145 15.47 -13.96 -8.84
N GLN A 146 15.40 -12.85 -8.10
CA GLN A 146 15.80 -11.53 -8.60
C GLN A 146 17.28 -11.22 -8.34
N GLY A 147 18.00 -12.06 -7.61
CA GLY A 147 19.37 -11.75 -7.19
C GLY A 147 19.46 -10.54 -6.26
N ASN A 148 18.40 -10.30 -5.45
CA ASN A 148 18.33 -9.19 -4.52
C ASN A 148 19.08 -9.53 -3.23
N GLU A 149 20.42 -9.44 -3.29
CA GLU A 149 21.29 -9.82 -2.17
C GLU A 149 20.92 -9.14 -0.83
N PRO A 150 20.67 -7.81 -0.77
CA PRO A 150 20.30 -7.20 0.51
C PRO A 150 19.02 -7.79 1.12
N ALA A 151 18.02 -8.08 0.32
CA ALA A 151 16.79 -8.72 0.80
C ALA A 151 17.04 -10.17 1.25
N ILE A 152 17.86 -10.92 0.50
CA ILE A 152 18.26 -12.29 0.85
C ILE A 152 18.90 -12.31 2.23
N GLU A 153 19.88 -11.44 2.46
CA GLU A 153 20.55 -11.32 3.77
C GLU A 153 19.57 -11.02 4.89
N MET A 154 18.68 -10.03 4.71
CA MET A 154 17.70 -9.66 5.72
C MET A 154 16.71 -10.79 6.03
N LEU A 155 16.27 -11.53 5.01
CA LEU A 155 15.27 -12.61 5.15
C LEU A 155 15.88 -13.91 5.70
N GLN A 156 17.18 -14.13 5.54
CA GLN A 156 17.88 -15.32 6.07
C GLN A 156 18.30 -15.17 7.54
N LEU A 157 18.37 -13.94 8.07
CA LEU A 157 18.80 -13.67 9.45
C LEU A 157 17.67 -13.87 10.49
N LEU A 158 16.50 -14.30 10.06
CA LEU A 158 15.30 -14.44 10.92
C LEU A 158 15.10 -15.87 11.44
#